data_bf6af4a2d4d9a14aecb4ea61becfdc6e
#
_entry.id   bf6af4a2d4d9a14aecb4ea61becfdc6e
#
_cell.length_a   1.000
_cell.length_b   1.000
_cell.length_c   1.000
_cell.angle_alpha   90.00
_cell.angle_beta   90.00
_cell.angle_gamma   90.00
#
_symmetry.space_group_name_H-M   'P 1'
#
loop_
_entity.id
_entity.type
_entity.pdbx_description
1 polymer ?
#
loop_
_entity_poly.entity_id
_entity_poly.type
_entity_poly.pdbx_seq_one_letter_code
_entity_poly.pdbx_strand_id
1 'polypeptide(L)'
;LSRGLGDVYKRQTTHKVFRSARGGIILTNREDLAKKFNSAVFPGYQGGPLMHIIAAKAVGFLEALKPEFREYIKSVLANAKILAETLKNNGFKIYSGGTDTHLMLVDLRPFGVKGNIASDSLSRANITCNKNGIPFDTESPMVTSGIRLGSQAATTRGFGLKEFEKIGELITKTINGLSKNPDDNSKVEEEVRKEVVEPVSYTHLTLPTKWWV
;
A
#
# COMPACT_ATOMS: atom_id res chain seq x y z
N LEU A 1 -15.71 4.80 3.06
CA LEU A 1 -16.77 4.21 3.89
C LEU A 1 -17.08 2.83 3.34
N SER A 2 -16.76 1.78 4.09
CA SER A 2 -17.21 0.43 3.78
C SER A 2 -18.73 0.43 3.77
N ARG A 3 -19.35 0.32 2.61
CA ARG A 3 -20.77 0.10 2.45
C ARG A 3 -21.07 -1.39 2.48
N GLY A 4 -20.62 -2.06 3.54
CA GLY A 4 -20.99 -3.46 3.76
C GLY A 4 -22.45 -3.53 4.12
N LEU A 5 -23.24 -4.19 3.29
CA LEU A 5 -24.61 -4.58 3.62
C LEU A 5 -24.54 -5.50 4.86
N GLY A 6 -25.20 -5.11 5.96
CA GLY A 6 -25.33 -5.93 7.16
C GLY A 6 -24.15 -5.97 8.11
N ASP A 7 -23.13 -5.12 7.97
CA ASP A 7 -22.04 -5.02 8.94
C ASP A 7 -22.57 -4.60 10.32
N VAL A 8 -22.70 -5.52 11.23
CA VAL A 8 -23.08 -5.26 12.63
C VAL A 8 -21.93 -4.61 13.42
N TYR A 9 -20.69 -4.69 12.93
CA TYR A 9 -19.53 -4.01 13.48
C TYR A 9 -18.48 -3.73 12.38
N LYS A 10 -17.61 -2.78 12.66
CA LYS A 10 -16.47 -2.43 11.79
C LYS A 10 -15.17 -2.64 12.56
N ARG A 11 -14.23 -3.37 11.96
CA ARG A 11 -12.89 -3.57 12.50
C ARG A 11 -11.87 -3.05 11.50
N GLN A 12 -11.03 -2.13 11.95
CA GLN A 12 -10.01 -1.50 11.13
C GLN A 12 -8.67 -1.36 11.85
N THR A 13 -7.60 -1.29 11.09
CA THR A 13 -6.29 -0.85 11.59
C THR A 13 -6.22 0.67 11.56
N THR A 14 -5.55 1.27 12.54
CA THR A 14 -5.41 2.72 12.66
C THR A 14 -4.16 3.28 12.00
N HIS A 15 -3.18 2.43 11.70
CA HIS A 15 -1.83 2.80 11.23
C HIS A 15 -1.61 2.69 9.71
N LYS A 16 -2.67 2.54 8.93
CA LYS A 16 -2.62 2.49 7.45
C LYS A 16 -3.10 3.82 6.87
N VAL A 17 -4.22 3.85 6.16
CA VAL A 17 -4.74 5.06 5.52
C VAL A 17 -5.02 6.19 6.51
N PHE A 18 -5.40 5.87 7.75
CA PHE A 18 -5.57 6.89 8.80
C PHE A 18 -4.27 7.56 9.26
N ARG A 19 -3.10 7.02 8.92
CA ARG A 19 -1.79 7.56 9.33
C ARG A 19 -1.64 7.77 10.84
N SER A 20 -2.34 6.97 11.65
CA SER A 20 -2.35 7.06 13.10
C SER A 20 -1.43 6.01 13.74
N ALA A 21 -1.36 5.96 15.05
CA ALA A 21 -0.57 5.00 15.80
C ALA A 21 -0.97 3.55 15.49
N ARG A 22 -0.03 2.63 15.62
CA ARG A 22 -0.29 1.19 15.44
C ARG A 22 -1.36 0.69 16.39
N GLY A 23 -2.32 -0.04 15.86
CA GLY A 23 -3.38 -0.66 16.61
C GLY A 23 -4.60 -0.94 15.78
N GLY A 24 -5.66 -1.35 16.44
CA GLY A 24 -6.97 -1.59 15.86
C GLY A 24 -8.04 -0.72 16.49
N ILE A 25 -9.18 -0.66 15.82
CA ILE A 25 -10.43 -0.09 16.32
C ILE A 25 -11.58 -1.00 15.95
N ILE A 26 -12.52 -1.18 16.85
CA ILE A 26 -13.78 -1.89 16.61
C ILE A 26 -14.91 -0.90 16.91
N LEU A 27 -15.81 -0.73 15.97
CA LEU A 27 -16.95 0.18 16.07
C LEU A 27 -18.25 -0.62 15.85
N THR A 28 -19.25 -0.40 16.70
CA THR A 28 -20.59 -0.99 16.57
C THR A 28 -21.64 -0.06 17.19
N ASN A 29 -22.85 -0.09 16.65
CA ASN A 29 -24.04 0.53 17.24
C ASN A 29 -24.86 -0.46 18.08
N ARG A 30 -24.42 -1.71 18.18
CA ARG A 30 -25.06 -2.79 18.94
C ARG A 30 -24.46 -2.85 20.34
N GLU A 31 -25.22 -2.43 21.36
CA GLU A 31 -24.79 -2.45 22.76
C GLU A 31 -24.47 -3.84 23.30
N ASP A 32 -25.25 -4.87 22.88
CA ASP A 32 -25.01 -6.25 23.23
C ASP A 32 -23.67 -6.77 22.71
N LEU A 33 -23.26 -6.33 21.50
CA LEU A 33 -21.96 -6.65 20.94
C LEU A 33 -20.83 -5.82 21.56
N ALA A 34 -21.08 -4.54 21.85
CA ALA A 34 -20.08 -3.67 22.50
C ALA A 34 -19.61 -4.26 23.82
N LYS A 35 -20.54 -4.77 24.65
CA LYS A 35 -20.20 -5.44 25.91
C LYS A 35 -19.33 -6.68 25.70
N LYS A 36 -19.67 -7.51 24.71
CA LYS A 36 -18.89 -8.72 24.36
C LYS A 36 -17.50 -8.37 23.84
N PHE A 37 -17.40 -7.33 22.97
CA PHE A 37 -16.09 -6.89 22.46
C PHE A 37 -15.22 -6.33 23.56
N ASN A 38 -15.78 -5.51 24.47
CA ASN A 38 -15.02 -4.99 25.59
C ASN A 38 -14.50 -6.11 26.50
N SER A 39 -15.34 -7.09 26.84
CA SER A 39 -14.94 -8.26 27.65
C SER A 39 -13.91 -9.13 26.93
N ALA A 40 -14.03 -9.33 25.62
CA ALA A 40 -13.06 -10.07 24.82
C ALA A 40 -11.71 -9.36 24.74
N VAL A 41 -11.71 -8.05 24.59
CA VAL A 41 -10.47 -7.24 24.58
C VAL A 41 -9.83 -7.27 25.97
N PHE A 42 -10.57 -6.92 27.02
CA PHE A 42 -10.10 -6.93 28.39
C PHE A 42 -11.17 -7.48 29.33
N PRO A 43 -10.86 -8.49 30.15
CA PRO A 43 -9.55 -9.13 30.33
C PRO A 43 -9.29 -10.33 29.39
N GLY A 44 -10.11 -10.55 28.36
CA GLY A 44 -10.05 -11.77 27.55
C GLY A 44 -8.70 -11.99 26.85
N TYR A 45 -8.27 -11.07 26.02
CA TYR A 45 -7.04 -11.20 25.20
C TYR A 45 -5.94 -10.20 25.53
N GLN A 46 -6.26 -9.06 26.15
CA GLN A 46 -5.32 -7.98 26.45
C GLN A 46 -5.32 -7.64 27.94
N GLY A 47 -4.25 -6.97 28.39
CA GLY A 47 -4.09 -6.44 29.73
C GLY A 47 -4.23 -4.92 29.75
N GLY A 48 -3.41 -4.27 30.58
CA GLY A 48 -3.42 -2.80 30.72
C GLY A 48 -3.18 -2.09 29.38
N PRO A 49 -3.99 -1.05 29.07
CA PRO A 49 -3.89 -0.35 27.80
C PRO A 49 -2.64 0.54 27.73
N LEU A 50 -2.07 0.63 26.53
CA LEU A 50 -0.97 1.54 26.24
C LEU A 50 -1.53 2.95 26.02
N MET A 51 -1.57 3.77 27.09
CA MET A 51 -2.23 5.09 27.06
C MET A 51 -1.60 6.05 26.04
N HIS A 52 -0.29 6.01 25.83
CA HIS A 52 0.38 6.78 24.80
C HIS A 52 -0.10 6.42 23.38
N ILE A 53 -0.41 5.15 23.11
CA ILE A 53 -0.99 4.71 21.84
C ILE A 53 -2.44 5.22 21.68
N ILE A 54 -3.22 5.22 22.77
CA ILE A 54 -4.59 5.75 22.76
C ILE A 54 -4.57 7.24 22.50
N ALA A 55 -3.70 8.00 23.17
CA ALA A 55 -3.52 9.42 22.93
C ALA A 55 -3.09 9.72 21.48
N ALA A 56 -2.13 8.97 20.96
CA ALA A 56 -1.69 9.10 19.56
C ALA A 56 -2.81 8.76 18.54
N LYS A 57 -3.68 7.79 18.85
CA LYS A 57 -4.88 7.52 18.02
C LYS A 57 -5.86 8.69 18.04
N ALA A 58 -6.08 9.31 19.20
CA ALA A 58 -6.95 10.48 19.31
C ALA A 58 -6.46 11.64 18.43
N VAL A 59 -5.15 11.91 18.42
CA VAL A 59 -4.54 12.91 17.53
C VAL A 59 -4.75 12.53 16.06
N GLY A 60 -4.47 11.29 15.67
CA GLY A 60 -4.65 10.83 14.29
C GLY A 60 -6.12 10.91 13.83
N PHE A 61 -7.08 10.64 14.71
CA PHE A 61 -8.50 10.79 14.38
C PHE A 61 -8.90 12.27 14.27
N LEU A 62 -8.37 13.14 15.12
CA LEU A 62 -8.57 14.58 15.01
C LEU A 62 -8.05 15.11 13.67
N GLU A 63 -6.86 14.66 13.24
CA GLU A 63 -6.34 15.00 11.90
C GLU A 63 -7.24 14.49 10.78
N ALA A 64 -7.77 13.26 10.89
CA ALA A 64 -8.66 12.67 9.90
C ALA A 64 -10.03 13.40 9.79
N LEU A 65 -10.44 14.16 10.80
CA LEU A 65 -11.64 14.98 10.76
C LEU A 65 -11.44 16.33 10.03
N LYS A 66 -10.21 16.76 9.82
CA LYS A 66 -9.90 18.03 9.17
C LYS A 66 -10.15 17.98 7.65
N PRO A 67 -10.49 19.11 7.03
CA PRO A 67 -10.68 19.21 5.58
C PRO A 67 -9.45 18.74 4.77
N GLU A 68 -8.23 19.02 5.26
CA GLU A 68 -6.97 18.67 4.63
C GLU A 68 -6.82 17.17 4.44
N PHE A 69 -7.37 16.37 5.33
CA PHE A 69 -7.36 14.91 5.19
C PHE A 69 -8.21 14.44 3.99
N ARG A 70 -9.30 15.14 3.69
CA ARG A 70 -10.13 14.85 2.51
C ARG A 70 -9.36 15.13 1.22
N GLU A 71 -8.62 16.23 1.15
CA GLU A 71 -7.77 16.56 0.00
C GLU A 71 -6.63 15.55 -0.15
N TYR A 72 -6.02 15.14 0.97
CA TYR A 72 -5.05 14.06 0.97
C TYR A 72 -5.64 12.76 0.36
N ILE A 73 -6.83 12.34 0.79
CA ILE A 73 -7.47 11.13 0.25
C ILE A 73 -7.81 11.25 -1.24
N LYS A 74 -8.23 12.41 -1.71
CA LYS A 74 -8.43 12.66 -3.15
C LYS A 74 -7.12 12.47 -3.92
N SER A 75 -6.03 13.02 -3.41
CA SER A 75 -4.70 12.85 -4.01
C SER A 75 -4.26 11.39 -4.01
N VAL A 76 -4.48 10.65 -2.91
CA VAL A 76 -4.19 9.21 -2.83
C VAL A 76 -4.93 8.43 -3.91
N LEU A 77 -6.22 8.71 -4.13
CA LEU A 77 -7.02 8.04 -5.15
C LEU A 77 -6.60 8.42 -6.57
N ALA A 78 -6.32 9.70 -6.82
CA ALA A 78 -5.86 10.18 -8.12
C ALA A 78 -4.50 9.55 -8.48
N ASN A 79 -3.57 9.52 -7.54
CA ASN A 79 -2.26 8.90 -7.68
C ASN A 79 -2.36 7.38 -7.92
N ALA A 80 -3.28 6.69 -7.25
CA ALA A 80 -3.52 5.27 -7.52
C ALA A 80 -4.04 5.04 -8.93
N LYS A 81 -4.95 5.90 -9.41
CA LYS A 81 -5.51 5.79 -10.76
C LYS A 81 -4.45 5.99 -11.84
N ILE A 82 -3.65 7.05 -11.74
CA ILE A 82 -2.60 7.31 -12.74
C ILE A 82 -1.56 6.18 -12.77
N LEU A 83 -1.17 5.65 -11.62
CA LEU A 83 -0.28 4.49 -11.55
C LEU A 83 -0.89 3.27 -12.26
N ALA A 84 -2.17 2.98 -12.00
CA ALA A 84 -2.87 1.86 -12.64
C ALA A 84 -2.98 2.05 -14.16
N GLU A 85 -3.30 3.27 -14.62
CA GLU A 85 -3.39 3.61 -16.04
C GLU A 85 -2.03 3.48 -16.73
N THR A 86 -0.97 4.00 -16.13
CA THR A 86 0.41 3.88 -16.65
C THR A 86 0.81 2.42 -16.80
N LEU A 87 0.56 1.60 -15.80
CA LEU A 87 0.86 0.17 -15.87
C LEU A 87 0.03 -0.53 -16.96
N LYS A 88 -1.27 -0.24 -17.06
CA LYS A 88 -2.14 -0.80 -18.12
C LYS A 88 -1.65 -0.43 -19.51
N ASN A 89 -1.29 0.82 -19.74
CA ASN A 89 -0.76 1.31 -21.00
C ASN A 89 0.57 0.62 -21.40
N ASN A 90 1.29 0.10 -20.40
CA ASN A 90 2.52 -0.68 -20.57
C ASN A 90 2.28 -2.21 -20.56
N GLY A 91 1.05 -2.67 -20.75
CA GLY A 91 0.71 -4.07 -20.94
C GLY A 91 0.45 -4.87 -19.68
N PHE A 92 0.45 -4.24 -18.49
CA PHE A 92 0.09 -4.95 -17.26
C PHE A 92 -1.41 -5.17 -17.14
N LYS A 93 -1.76 -6.32 -16.60
CA LYS A 93 -3.14 -6.63 -16.24
C LYS A 93 -3.37 -6.24 -14.78
N ILE A 94 -4.24 -5.26 -14.57
CA ILE A 94 -4.70 -4.89 -13.24
C ILE A 94 -6.01 -5.62 -12.96
N TYR A 95 -6.09 -6.33 -11.81
CA TYR A 95 -7.34 -6.96 -11.40
C TYR A 95 -8.43 -5.91 -11.18
N SER A 96 -9.66 -6.24 -11.50
CA SER A 96 -10.82 -5.32 -11.57
C SER A 96 -10.72 -4.26 -12.69
N GLY A 97 -9.71 -4.34 -13.58
CA GLY A 97 -9.54 -3.38 -14.67
C GLY A 97 -9.00 -2.00 -14.25
N GLY A 98 -8.76 -1.79 -12.96
CA GLY A 98 -8.27 -0.54 -12.37
C GLY A 98 -8.37 -0.54 -10.86
N THR A 99 -8.50 0.64 -10.24
CA THR A 99 -8.69 0.77 -8.80
C THR A 99 -9.60 1.94 -8.42
N ASP A 100 -10.48 1.69 -7.43
CA ASP A 100 -11.29 2.71 -6.75
C ASP A 100 -10.76 3.03 -5.35
N THR A 101 -9.62 2.43 -4.99
CA THR A 101 -8.99 2.57 -3.68
C THR A 101 -7.54 3.02 -3.81
N HIS A 102 -6.83 3.02 -2.70
CA HIS A 102 -5.38 3.29 -2.65
C HIS A 102 -4.50 2.10 -3.06
N LEU A 103 -5.09 0.95 -3.35
CA LEU A 103 -4.39 -0.30 -3.66
C LEU A 103 -4.76 -0.82 -5.04
N MET A 104 -3.82 -1.52 -5.67
CA MET A 104 -4.07 -2.31 -6.86
C MET A 104 -3.32 -3.62 -6.81
N LEU A 105 -3.86 -4.62 -7.50
CA LEU A 105 -3.27 -5.94 -7.66
C LEU A 105 -2.89 -6.13 -9.13
N VAL A 106 -1.61 -6.35 -9.35
CA VAL A 106 -1.00 -6.46 -10.68
C VAL A 106 -0.66 -7.91 -10.98
N ASP A 107 -1.13 -8.42 -12.11
CA ASP A 107 -0.83 -9.75 -12.63
C ASP A 107 0.45 -9.70 -13.45
N LEU A 108 1.45 -10.48 -13.09
CA LEU A 108 2.76 -10.56 -13.76
C LEU A 108 2.89 -11.71 -14.77
N ARG A 109 1.88 -12.57 -14.87
CA ARG A 109 1.90 -13.71 -15.81
C ARG A 109 2.10 -13.30 -17.27
N PRO A 110 1.56 -12.15 -17.76
CA PRO A 110 1.84 -11.69 -19.12
C PRO A 110 3.33 -11.47 -19.42
N PHE A 111 4.13 -11.23 -18.38
CA PHE A 111 5.57 -11.01 -18.49
C PHE A 111 6.40 -12.28 -18.17
N GLY A 112 5.75 -13.38 -17.78
CA GLY A 112 6.43 -14.60 -17.34
C GLY A 112 7.20 -14.46 -16.02
N VAL A 113 6.94 -13.42 -15.24
CA VAL A 113 7.68 -13.09 -14.01
C VAL A 113 6.90 -13.53 -12.77
N LYS A 114 7.57 -14.16 -11.81
CA LYS A 114 6.99 -14.54 -10.52
C LYS A 114 6.96 -13.36 -9.55
N GLY A 115 5.96 -13.34 -8.64
CA GLY A 115 5.77 -12.24 -7.71
C GLY A 115 6.92 -12.03 -6.73
N ASN A 116 7.53 -13.09 -6.22
CA ASN A 116 8.71 -13.01 -5.36
C ASN A 116 9.91 -12.40 -6.11
N ILE A 117 10.20 -12.87 -7.32
CA ILE A 117 11.31 -12.35 -8.14
C ILE A 117 11.10 -10.86 -8.44
N ALA A 118 9.88 -10.49 -8.85
CA ALA A 118 9.54 -9.09 -9.11
C ALA A 118 9.69 -8.20 -7.87
N SER A 119 9.18 -8.65 -6.72
CA SER A 119 9.26 -7.88 -5.48
C SER A 119 10.70 -7.69 -5.00
N ASP A 120 11.54 -8.70 -5.15
CA ASP A 120 12.95 -8.65 -4.76
C ASP A 120 13.75 -7.72 -5.69
N SER A 121 13.54 -7.82 -7.01
CA SER A 121 14.18 -6.96 -8.01
C SER A 121 13.78 -5.49 -7.83
N LEU A 122 12.48 -5.21 -7.68
CA LEU A 122 11.98 -3.86 -7.40
C LEU A 122 12.56 -3.30 -6.10
N SER A 123 12.69 -4.13 -5.06
CA SER A 123 13.30 -3.73 -3.78
C SER A 123 14.77 -3.33 -3.96
N ARG A 124 15.55 -4.07 -4.77
CA ARG A 124 16.95 -3.69 -5.10
C ARG A 124 17.02 -2.39 -5.90
N ALA A 125 15.99 -2.11 -6.69
CA ALA A 125 15.80 -0.84 -7.41
C ALA A 125 15.21 0.30 -6.54
N ASN A 126 15.10 0.15 -5.22
CA ASN A 126 14.49 1.08 -4.26
C ASN A 126 12.98 1.31 -4.45
N ILE A 127 12.28 0.40 -5.09
CA ILE A 127 10.81 0.42 -5.21
C ILE A 127 10.24 -0.71 -4.36
N THR A 128 9.73 -0.40 -3.18
CA THR A 128 9.19 -1.40 -2.26
C THR A 128 7.75 -1.76 -2.62
N CYS A 129 7.50 -3.05 -2.81
CA CYS A 129 6.15 -3.60 -2.99
C CYS A 129 6.02 -4.97 -2.31
N ASN A 130 4.80 -5.50 -2.26
CA ASN A 130 4.56 -6.84 -1.74
C ASN A 130 4.29 -7.81 -2.89
N LYS A 131 4.93 -8.99 -2.88
CA LYS A 131 4.41 -10.13 -3.64
C LYS A 131 3.00 -10.46 -3.14
N ASN A 132 2.10 -10.82 -4.02
CA ASN A 132 0.70 -11.08 -3.68
C ASN A 132 0.08 -12.11 -4.61
N GLY A 133 -0.59 -13.11 -4.04
CA GLY A 133 -1.41 -14.02 -4.83
C GLY A 133 -2.50 -13.27 -5.58
N ILE A 134 -2.77 -13.69 -6.78
CA ILE A 134 -3.86 -13.18 -7.62
C ILE A 134 -5.08 -14.11 -7.52
N PRO A 135 -6.29 -13.67 -7.88
CA PRO A 135 -7.44 -14.56 -7.97
C PRO A 135 -7.15 -15.77 -8.85
N PHE A 136 -7.42 -16.97 -8.32
CA PHE A 136 -7.13 -18.26 -8.96
C PHE A 136 -5.64 -18.45 -9.29
N ASP A 137 -4.77 -17.99 -8.40
CA ASP A 137 -3.32 -18.15 -8.54
C ASP A 137 -2.95 -19.63 -8.47
N THR A 138 -2.12 -20.07 -9.39
CA THR A 138 -1.58 -21.44 -9.44
C THR A 138 -0.26 -21.60 -8.70
N GLU A 139 0.36 -20.48 -8.32
CA GLU A 139 1.61 -20.48 -7.57
C GLU A 139 1.37 -20.60 -6.06
N SER A 140 2.38 -21.08 -5.35
CA SER A 140 2.34 -21.14 -3.89
C SER A 140 2.30 -19.74 -3.28
N PRO A 141 1.80 -19.57 -2.03
CA PRO A 141 1.81 -18.27 -1.35
C PRO A 141 3.21 -17.67 -1.14
N MET A 142 4.26 -18.49 -1.21
CA MET A 142 5.65 -18.03 -1.08
C MET A 142 6.21 -17.47 -2.38
N VAL A 143 5.63 -17.83 -3.52
CA VAL A 143 6.06 -17.40 -4.87
C VAL A 143 5.15 -16.32 -5.41
N THR A 144 3.86 -16.62 -5.58
CA THR A 144 2.79 -15.78 -6.14
C THR A 144 2.98 -15.41 -7.62
N SER A 145 1.90 -15.02 -8.27
CA SER A 145 1.93 -14.56 -9.67
C SER A 145 1.71 -13.05 -9.81
N GLY A 146 1.61 -12.33 -8.71
CA GLY A 146 1.36 -10.89 -8.73
C GLY A 146 2.12 -10.10 -7.68
N ILE A 147 1.98 -8.79 -7.79
CA ILE A 147 2.42 -7.81 -6.80
C ILE A 147 1.28 -6.89 -6.42
N ARG A 148 1.33 -6.36 -5.21
CA ARG A 148 0.40 -5.35 -4.71
C ARG A 148 1.10 -4.02 -4.56
N LEU A 149 0.51 -3.00 -5.17
CA LEU A 149 0.99 -1.62 -5.12
C LEU A 149 -0.01 -0.74 -4.39
N GLY A 150 0.48 0.33 -3.78
CA GLY A 150 -0.36 1.31 -3.08
C GLY A 150 0.22 2.71 -3.19
N SER A 151 -0.66 3.72 -3.10
CA SER A 151 -0.29 5.12 -3.32
C SER A 151 -0.13 5.97 -2.05
N GLN A 152 -0.64 5.51 -0.90
CA GLN A 152 -0.74 6.39 0.27
C GLN A 152 0.60 6.85 0.85
N ALA A 153 1.61 5.97 0.90
CA ALA A 153 2.91 6.31 1.51
C ALA A 153 3.65 7.38 0.71
N ALA A 154 3.74 7.22 -0.61
CA ALA A 154 4.39 8.19 -1.49
C ALA A 154 3.59 9.50 -1.58
N THR A 155 2.24 9.44 -1.59
CA THR A 155 1.39 10.65 -1.52
C THR A 155 1.64 11.42 -0.21
N THR A 156 1.78 10.72 0.93
CA THR A 156 2.13 11.36 2.20
C THR A 156 3.49 12.07 2.14
N ARG A 157 4.40 11.57 1.30
CA ARG A 157 5.72 12.16 1.06
C ARG A 157 5.70 13.31 0.06
N GLY A 158 4.54 13.66 -0.48
CA GLY A 158 4.39 14.79 -1.41
C GLY A 158 4.41 14.39 -2.89
N PHE A 159 4.42 13.10 -3.23
CA PHE A 159 4.36 12.67 -4.62
C PHE A 159 2.99 12.97 -5.22
N GLY A 160 2.98 13.56 -6.40
CA GLY A 160 1.79 13.84 -7.20
C GLY A 160 1.69 12.93 -8.43
N LEU A 161 0.84 13.33 -9.36
CA LEU A 161 0.51 12.52 -10.56
C LEU A 161 1.73 12.20 -11.42
N LYS A 162 2.64 13.17 -11.62
CA LYS A 162 3.84 13.00 -12.45
C LYS A 162 4.81 11.98 -11.85
N GLU A 163 4.99 12.03 -10.54
CA GLU A 163 5.86 11.09 -9.84
C GLU A 163 5.26 9.67 -9.88
N PHE A 164 3.93 9.53 -9.77
CA PHE A 164 3.28 8.22 -9.88
C PHE A 164 3.28 7.66 -11.30
N GLU A 165 3.18 8.50 -12.32
CA GLU A 165 3.39 8.10 -13.71
C GLU A 165 4.82 7.58 -13.89
N LYS A 166 5.83 8.34 -13.42
CA LYS A 166 7.23 7.94 -13.46
C LYS A 166 7.50 6.62 -12.72
N ILE A 167 6.89 6.43 -11.54
CA ILE A 167 6.96 5.15 -10.80
C ILE A 167 6.41 4.00 -11.65
N GLY A 168 5.30 4.20 -12.34
CA GLY A 168 4.73 3.19 -13.24
C GLY A 168 5.69 2.81 -14.38
N GLU A 169 6.37 3.80 -14.98
CA GLU A 169 7.40 3.58 -16.01
C GLU A 169 8.60 2.80 -15.45
N LEU A 170 9.08 3.15 -14.26
CA LEU A 170 10.23 2.51 -13.63
C LEU A 170 9.92 1.06 -13.22
N ILE A 171 8.72 0.79 -12.72
CA ILE A 171 8.23 -0.58 -12.49
C ILE A 171 8.22 -1.35 -13.81
N THR A 172 7.70 -0.75 -14.87
CA THR A 172 7.65 -1.35 -16.21
C THR A 172 9.05 -1.69 -16.72
N LYS A 173 10.00 -0.76 -16.59
CA LYS A 173 11.40 -0.96 -16.98
C LYS A 173 12.03 -2.14 -16.26
N THR A 174 11.81 -2.24 -14.93
CA THR A 174 12.34 -3.32 -14.10
C THR A 174 11.75 -4.68 -14.49
N ILE A 175 10.42 -4.77 -14.65
CA ILE A 175 9.73 -6.02 -15.00
C ILE A 175 10.08 -6.48 -16.43
N ASN A 176 10.20 -5.57 -17.38
CA ASN A 176 10.64 -5.88 -18.74
C ASN A 176 12.10 -6.39 -18.77
N GLY A 177 12.96 -5.88 -17.88
CA GLY A 177 14.31 -6.40 -17.71
C GLY A 177 14.30 -7.86 -17.26
N LEU A 178 13.53 -8.17 -16.21
CA LEU A 178 13.33 -9.54 -15.71
C LEU A 178 12.72 -10.48 -16.76
N SER A 179 11.76 -10.01 -17.55
CA SER A 179 11.14 -10.81 -18.60
C SER A 179 12.14 -11.19 -19.70
N LYS A 180 13.11 -10.32 -19.99
CA LYS A 180 14.16 -10.57 -21.00
C LYS A 180 15.33 -11.39 -20.47
N ASN A 181 15.72 -11.17 -19.24
CA ASN A 181 16.80 -11.89 -18.58
C ASN A 181 16.41 -12.22 -17.12
N PRO A 182 15.74 -13.36 -16.89
CA PRO A 182 15.28 -13.73 -15.56
C PRO A 182 16.39 -13.98 -14.54
N ASP A 183 17.58 -14.33 -14.99
CA ASP A 183 18.69 -14.71 -14.12
C ASP A 183 19.51 -13.51 -13.64
N ASP A 184 19.55 -12.43 -14.43
CA ASP A 184 20.32 -11.22 -14.07
C ASP A 184 19.66 -9.94 -14.56
N ASN A 185 19.11 -9.16 -13.65
CA ASN A 185 18.52 -7.85 -13.89
C ASN A 185 19.33 -6.69 -13.28
N SER A 186 20.51 -6.98 -12.77
CA SER A 186 21.32 -6.05 -11.95
C SER A 186 21.59 -4.71 -12.65
N LYS A 187 21.86 -4.70 -13.94
CA LYS A 187 22.09 -3.49 -14.72
C LYS A 187 20.84 -2.59 -14.76
N VAL A 188 19.68 -3.16 -15.01
CA VAL A 188 18.41 -2.42 -15.05
C VAL A 188 18.04 -1.93 -13.65
N GLU A 189 18.24 -2.76 -12.63
CA GLU A 189 18.00 -2.39 -11.22
C GLU A 189 18.84 -1.19 -10.80
N GLU A 190 20.12 -1.14 -11.18
CA GLU A 190 21.01 -0.03 -10.87
C GLU A 190 20.62 1.26 -11.62
N GLU A 191 20.22 1.15 -12.89
CA GLU A 191 19.71 2.29 -13.66
C GLU A 191 18.43 2.85 -13.03
N VAL A 192 17.45 1.99 -12.73
CA VAL A 192 16.19 2.38 -12.10
C VAL A 192 16.45 2.98 -10.71
N ARG A 193 17.35 2.39 -9.93
CA ARG A 193 17.71 2.89 -8.60
C ARG A 193 18.21 4.34 -8.64
N LYS A 194 19.04 4.70 -9.62
CA LYS A 194 19.49 6.08 -9.80
C LYS A 194 18.33 7.02 -10.10
N GLU A 195 17.43 6.61 -10.99
CA GLU A 195 16.22 7.39 -11.35
C GLU A 195 15.21 7.52 -10.19
N VAL A 196 15.13 6.53 -9.28
CA VAL A 196 14.27 6.58 -8.09
C VAL A 196 14.79 7.56 -7.03
N VAL A 197 16.12 7.69 -6.89
CA VAL A 197 16.73 8.57 -5.88
C VAL A 197 16.45 10.04 -6.19
N GLU A 198 16.38 10.42 -7.45
CA GLU A 198 16.14 11.80 -7.88
C GLU A 198 14.80 12.37 -7.35
N PRO A 199 13.62 11.79 -7.60
CA PRO A 199 12.35 12.29 -7.04
C PRO A 199 12.31 12.23 -5.51
N VAL A 200 12.95 11.25 -4.89
CA VAL A 200 12.99 11.12 -3.43
C VAL A 200 13.77 12.26 -2.78
N SER A 201 14.79 12.81 -3.46
CA SER A 201 15.60 13.91 -2.93
C SER A 201 14.83 15.22 -2.77
N TYR A 202 13.75 15.41 -3.52
CA TYR A 202 12.89 16.60 -3.44
C TYR A 202 11.78 16.50 -2.41
N THR A 203 11.53 15.32 -1.85
CA THR A 203 10.50 15.14 -0.85
C THR A 203 11.01 15.59 0.51
N HIS A 204 10.55 16.75 0.97
CA HIS A 204 10.89 17.34 2.26
C HIS A 204 10.23 16.59 3.42
N LEU A 205 10.70 15.38 3.69
CA LEU A 205 10.45 14.79 5.00
C LEU A 205 11.59 15.20 5.92
N THR A 206 11.32 16.13 6.81
CA THR A 206 12.22 16.55 7.87
C THR A 206 12.49 15.45 8.92
N LEU A 207 11.88 14.29 8.77
CA LEU A 207 12.12 13.13 9.62
C LEU A 207 13.16 12.22 8.98
N PRO A 208 14.10 11.67 9.80
CA PRO A 208 15.10 10.74 9.29
C PRO A 208 14.41 9.56 8.59
N THR A 209 14.82 9.27 7.39
CA THR A 209 14.29 8.22 6.50
C THR A 209 14.47 6.79 7.01
N LYS A 210 14.93 6.60 8.23
CA LYS A 210 15.23 5.28 8.83
C LYS A 210 14.05 4.57 9.49
N TRP A 211 12.83 5.07 9.39
CA TRP A 211 11.67 4.53 10.11
C TRP A 211 10.58 3.94 9.22
N TRP A 212 10.95 3.31 8.13
CA TRP A 212 10.01 2.63 7.24
C TRP A 212 10.31 1.13 7.19
N VAL A 213 9.75 0.46 8.12
CA VAL A 213 9.55 -0.99 8.06
C VAL A 213 8.06 -1.27 8.07
#